data_bfa1c5532255ce8cfce93aa2ab8b3965
#
_entry.id   bfa1c5532255ce8cfce93aa2ab8b3965
#
_cell.length_a   1.000
_cell.length_b   1.000
_cell.length_c   1.000
_cell.angle_alpha   90.00
_cell.angle_beta   90.00
_cell.angle_gamma   90.00
#
_symmetry.space_group_name_H-M   'P 1'
#
loop_
_entity.id
_entity.type
_entity.pdbx_description
1 polymer ?
#
loop_
_entity_poly.entity_id
_entity_poly.type
_entity_poly.pdbx_seq_one_letter_code
_entity_poly.pdbx_strand_id
1 'polypeptide(L)'
;IVEELLKEYAGSDNLAKILTLFGIEDLLPKRLIFLSSGELRKFLIVRTLLSRPRVLILDNPFIGLDAPSRDLLVEMLGQMTRLNGVQVVLLLSNPNDIPAMITHVLPIHDRTCLPPLTREEFMSDTELIARLFPTEGIHACEEVGKVRLPVDMNKIASLHEVTLRMEHVKIRYGSRTILKDLDWEIKNGEKWALFGPNGAGKSTLLSLVYADNPQSYANTLYLFDRKRGSGESIWDIKKRIGYVSPEMHLYYKENVPTLNIVGSGFFDSIGLFRKCNAEQETVALEWMKVFGIEHLKDRLFLTLSSGEQRLALLARAFVKDPDLIILDEPLHGLDVSNKKKAAAIIEQFCDRPGKTLIYVTHYPHELPACVDKRFELVKHS
;
A
#
# COMPACT_ATOMS: atom_id res chain seq x y z
N ILE A 1 -13.59 2.22 22.85
CA ILE A 1 -14.33 2.26 21.57
C ILE A 1 -14.30 3.66 20.99
N VAL A 2 -14.70 3.82 19.71
CA VAL A 2 -14.70 5.11 19.00
C VAL A 2 -15.56 6.14 19.73
N GLU A 3 -16.74 5.76 20.17
CA GLU A 3 -17.66 6.63 20.94
C GLU A 3 -17.02 7.22 22.20
N GLU A 4 -16.20 6.44 22.91
CA GLU A 4 -15.51 6.93 24.13
C GLU A 4 -14.55 8.08 23.84
N LEU A 5 -13.92 8.06 22.69
CA LEU A 5 -12.98 9.11 22.26
C LEU A 5 -13.69 10.39 21.78
N LEU A 6 -15.01 10.31 21.56
CA LEU A 6 -15.84 11.45 21.20
C LEU A 6 -16.67 11.99 22.38
N LYS A 7 -16.59 11.35 23.56
CA LYS A 7 -17.36 11.78 24.75
C LYS A 7 -17.13 13.22 25.16
N GLU A 8 -15.93 13.72 24.99
CA GLU A 8 -15.60 15.13 25.30
C GLU A 8 -16.40 16.14 24.46
N TYR A 9 -16.98 15.68 23.33
CA TYR A 9 -17.80 16.48 22.41
C TYR A 9 -19.30 16.18 22.51
N ALA A 10 -19.73 15.34 23.45
CA ALA A 10 -21.12 14.82 23.56
C ALA A 10 -22.20 15.92 23.76
N GLY A 11 -21.83 17.10 24.25
CA GLY A 11 -22.71 18.26 24.38
C GLY A 11 -22.71 19.23 23.21
N SER A 12 -22.03 18.93 22.14
CA SER A 12 -21.93 19.81 20.97
C SER A 12 -23.07 19.57 19.99
N ASP A 13 -23.88 20.60 19.69
CA ASP A 13 -24.92 20.57 18.64
C ASP A 13 -24.38 20.13 17.26
N ASN A 14 -23.07 20.25 17.07
CA ASN A 14 -22.41 19.88 15.83
C ASN A 14 -22.01 18.40 15.75
N LEU A 15 -21.95 17.68 16.88
CA LEU A 15 -21.51 16.27 16.87
C LEU A 15 -22.39 15.42 15.96
N ALA A 16 -23.72 15.42 16.18
CA ALA A 16 -24.63 14.64 15.36
C ALA A 16 -24.55 14.99 13.88
N LYS A 17 -24.49 16.29 13.56
CA LYS A 17 -24.38 16.78 12.17
C LYS A 17 -23.09 16.30 11.50
N ILE A 18 -21.96 16.37 12.21
CA ILE A 18 -20.68 15.93 11.70
C ILE A 18 -20.64 14.40 11.53
N LEU A 19 -21.16 13.62 12.50
CA LEU A 19 -21.23 12.17 12.39
C LEU A 19 -22.02 11.74 11.16
N THR A 20 -23.21 12.33 10.95
CA THR A 20 -24.06 12.03 9.78
C THR A 20 -23.40 12.48 8.48
N LEU A 21 -22.79 13.66 8.44
CA LEU A 21 -22.08 14.15 7.27
C LEU A 21 -20.95 13.21 6.84
N PHE A 22 -20.24 12.62 7.81
CA PHE A 22 -19.13 11.69 7.54
C PHE A 22 -19.58 10.23 7.44
N GLY A 23 -20.85 9.93 7.74
CA GLY A 23 -21.38 8.57 7.71
C GLY A 23 -20.56 7.62 8.58
N ILE A 24 -20.25 8.04 9.81
CA ILE A 24 -19.43 7.26 10.75
C ILE A 24 -20.20 6.77 11.98
N GLU A 25 -21.51 6.89 11.98
CA GLU A 25 -22.37 6.42 13.09
C GLU A 25 -22.14 4.93 13.36
N ASP A 26 -22.01 4.12 12.32
CA ASP A 26 -21.73 2.68 12.41
C ASP A 26 -20.37 2.34 13.01
N LEU A 27 -19.47 3.33 13.09
CA LEU A 27 -18.14 3.15 13.65
C LEU A 27 -18.11 3.36 15.17
N LEU A 28 -19.10 4.05 15.75
CA LEU A 28 -19.13 4.42 17.16
C LEU A 28 -18.96 3.21 18.12
N PRO A 29 -19.59 2.04 17.89
CA PRO A 29 -19.44 0.87 18.76
C PRO A 29 -18.12 0.11 18.50
N LYS A 30 -17.38 0.41 17.45
CA LYS A 30 -16.15 -0.32 17.09
C LYS A 30 -14.97 0.12 17.95
N ARG A 31 -14.00 -0.80 18.12
CA ARG A 31 -12.68 -0.45 18.67
C ARG A 31 -11.81 0.10 17.55
N LEU A 32 -10.95 1.08 17.84
CA LEU A 32 -10.03 1.69 16.84
C LEU A 32 -9.22 0.67 16.05
N ILE A 33 -8.75 -0.39 16.72
CA ILE A 33 -7.94 -1.45 16.12
C ILE A 33 -8.68 -2.29 15.07
N PHE A 34 -10.01 -2.19 15.02
CA PHE A 34 -10.86 -2.90 14.06
C PHE A 34 -11.36 -1.98 12.92
N LEU A 35 -10.94 -0.72 12.92
CA LEU A 35 -11.23 0.17 11.80
C LEU A 35 -10.30 -0.13 10.63
N SER A 36 -10.85 -0.11 9.42
CA SER A 36 -10.04 -0.05 8.21
C SER A 36 -9.26 1.27 8.15
N SER A 37 -8.22 1.34 7.34
CA SER A 37 -7.42 2.57 7.17
C SER A 37 -8.27 3.77 6.76
N GLY A 38 -9.25 3.57 5.88
CA GLY A 38 -10.21 4.62 5.47
C GLY A 38 -11.17 5.03 6.60
N GLU A 39 -11.72 4.06 7.36
CA GLU A 39 -12.58 4.34 8.51
C GLU A 39 -11.83 5.09 9.62
N LEU A 40 -10.59 4.68 9.92
CA LEU A 40 -9.74 5.36 10.89
C LEU A 40 -9.45 6.80 10.48
N ARG A 41 -9.17 7.03 9.20
CA ARG A 41 -8.92 8.37 8.66
C ARG A 41 -10.15 9.26 8.75
N LYS A 42 -11.33 8.77 8.36
CA LYS A 42 -12.60 9.50 8.54
C LYS A 42 -12.81 9.87 10.01
N PHE A 43 -12.60 8.93 10.93
CA PHE A 43 -12.70 9.19 12.37
C PHE A 43 -11.74 10.29 12.84
N LEU A 44 -10.46 10.23 12.43
CA LEU A 44 -9.45 11.24 12.80
C LEU A 44 -9.81 12.63 12.30
N ILE A 45 -10.31 12.74 11.06
CA ILE A 45 -10.79 14.00 10.50
C ILE A 45 -11.97 14.52 11.31
N VAL A 46 -12.98 13.69 11.58
CA VAL A 46 -14.15 14.07 12.40
C VAL A 46 -13.72 14.57 13.78
N ARG A 47 -12.83 13.83 14.46
CA ARG A 47 -12.31 14.23 15.77
C ARG A 47 -11.61 15.60 15.72
N THR A 48 -10.77 15.82 14.69
CA THR A 48 -10.10 17.10 14.52
C THR A 48 -11.09 18.23 14.27
N LEU A 49 -12.15 17.98 13.52
CA LEU A 49 -13.19 18.97 13.23
C LEU A 49 -14.01 19.37 14.45
N LEU A 50 -14.28 18.43 15.34
CA LEU A 50 -15.01 18.68 16.57
C LEU A 50 -14.26 19.66 17.49
N SER A 51 -12.94 19.76 17.38
CA SER A 51 -12.13 20.79 18.06
C SER A 51 -12.27 22.20 17.47
N ARG A 52 -13.05 22.37 16.40
CA ARG A 52 -13.30 23.67 15.70
C ARG A 52 -12.03 24.41 15.31
N PRO A 53 -11.13 23.79 14.54
CA PRO A 53 -9.90 24.44 14.12
C PRO A 53 -10.20 25.60 13.17
N ARG A 54 -9.39 26.66 13.21
CA ARG A 54 -9.40 27.71 12.17
C ARG A 54 -8.70 27.26 10.91
N VAL A 55 -7.66 26.46 11.06
CA VAL A 55 -6.85 25.88 9.97
C VAL A 55 -6.81 24.38 10.14
N LEU A 56 -7.17 23.65 9.10
CA LEU A 56 -7.08 22.19 9.01
C LEU A 56 -5.95 21.83 8.05
N ILE A 57 -4.90 21.20 8.57
CA ILE A 57 -3.76 20.73 7.77
C ILE A 57 -3.88 19.22 7.61
N LEU A 58 -3.89 18.76 6.37
CA LEU A 58 -4.00 17.32 6.03
C LEU A 58 -2.80 16.93 5.17
N ASP A 59 -2.01 15.98 5.67
CA ASP A 59 -0.88 15.42 4.94
C ASP A 59 -1.32 14.18 4.15
N ASN A 60 -1.23 14.28 2.84
CA ASN A 60 -1.61 13.24 1.89
C ASN A 60 -2.96 12.54 2.24
N PRO A 61 -4.07 13.30 2.36
CA PRO A 61 -5.33 12.75 2.89
C PRO A 61 -6.00 11.70 2.00
N PHE A 62 -5.64 11.64 0.73
CA PHE A 62 -6.24 10.73 -0.25
C PHE A 62 -5.60 9.34 -0.28
N ILE A 63 -4.49 9.20 0.44
CA ILE A 63 -3.74 7.94 0.53
C ILE A 63 -4.63 6.80 1.07
N GLY A 64 -4.75 5.64 0.36
CA GLY A 64 -5.53 4.45 0.77
C GLY A 64 -7.05 4.65 0.75
N LEU A 65 -7.56 5.70 0.13
CA LEU A 65 -8.97 5.88 -0.13
C LEU A 65 -9.31 5.35 -1.53
N ASP A 66 -10.39 4.57 -1.61
CA ASP A 66 -11.02 4.26 -2.91
C ASP A 66 -11.67 5.51 -3.52
N ALA A 67 -11.97 5.47 -4.82
CA ALA A 67 -12.49 6.63 -5.53
C ALA A 67 -13.74 7.24 -4.87
N PRO A 68 -14.77 6.46 -4.47
CA PRO A 68 -15.94 7.02 -3.79
C PRO A 68 -15.62 7.69 -2.45
N SER A 69 -14.69 7.11 -1.66
CA SER A 69 -14.29 7.69 -0.37
C SER A 69 -13.48 8.97 -0.55
N ARG A 70 -12.69 9.05 -1.64
CA ARG A 70 -11.94 10.26 -2.00
C ARG A 70 -12.87 11.39 -2.41
N ASP A 71 -13.84 11.11 -3.31
CA ASP A 71 -14.81 12.11 -3.78
C ASP A 71 -15.63 12.65 -2.60
N LEU A 72 -16.08 11.78 -1.71
CA LEU A 72 -16.77 12.16 -0.48
C LEU A 72 -15.90 13.08 0.39
N LEU A 73 -14.62 12.75 0.59
CA LEU A 73 -13.72 13.59 1.39
C LEU A 73 -13.54 14.98 0.75
N VAL A 74 -13.37 15.06 -0.57
CA VAL A 74 -13.25 16.33 -1.30
C VAL A 74 -14.52 17.18 -1.13
N GLU A 75 -15.69 16.57 -1.30
CA GLU A 75 -16.98 17.24 -1.12
C GLU A 75 -17.11 17.80 0.30
N MET A 76 -16.78 17.02 1.31
CA MET A 76 -16.86 17.39 2.71
C MET A 76 -15.91 18.54 3.06
N LEU A 77 -14.66 18.50 2.60
CA LEU A 77 -13.71 19.59 2.77
C LEU A 77 -14.24 20.89 2.10
N GLY A 78 -14.85 20.77 0.91
CA GLY A 78 -15.47 21.88 0.23
C GLY A 78 -16.67 22.48 0.97
N GLN A 79 -17.51 21.66 1.58
CA GLN A 79 -18.63 22.12 2.41
C GLN A 79 -18.12 22.86 3.67
N MET A 80 -17.06 22.36 4.30
CA MET A 80 -16.50 22.97 5.50
C MET A 80 -15.88 24.33 5.27
N THR A 81 -15.15 24.52 4.18
CA THR A 81 -14.62 25.83 3.81
C THR A 81 -15.73 26.85 3.59
N ARG A 82 -16.83 26.46 2.98
CA ARG A 82 -17.97 27.32 2.68
C ARG A 82 -18.81 27.67 3.92
N LEU A 83 -19.10 26.68 4.78
CA LEU A 83 -20.06 26.83 5.88
C LEU A 83 -19.40 27.33 7.17
N ASN A 84 -18.17 26.91 7.44
CA ASN A 84 -17.51 27.16 8.73
C ASN A 84 -16.30 28.09 8.66
N GLY A 85 -15.93 28.56 7.46
CA GLY A 85 -14.77 29.43 7.28
C GLY A 85 -13.44 28.79 7.67
N VAL A 86 -13.37 27.45 7.70
CA VAL A 86 -12.14 26.72 7.99
C VAL A 86 -11.19 26.81 6.80
N GLN A 87 -9.98 27.27 7.04
CA GLN A 87 -8.93 27.25 6.04
C GLN A 87 -8.37 25.83 5.93
N VAL A 88 -8.38 25.24 4.73
CA VAL A 88 -7.86 23.89 4.47
C VAL A 88 -6.51 24.00 3.76
N VAL A 89 -5.52 23.32 4.33
CA VAL A 89 -4.18 23.15 3.75
C VAL A 89 -3.96 21.68 3.47
N LEU A 90 -3.74 21.33 2.22
CA LEU A 90 -3.43 19.96 1.78
C LEU A 90 -1.96 19.89 1.39
N LEU A 91 -1.23 18.95 1.99
CA LEU A 91 0.09 18.56 1.51
C LEU A 91 -0.09 17.41 0.54
N LEU A 92 0.35 17.59 -0.70
CA LEU A 92 0.14 16.62 -1.78
C LEU A 92 1.45 16.38 -2.53
N SER A 93 1.69 15.15 -2.91
CA SER A 93 2.86 14.74 -3.69
C SER A 93 2.54 14.48 -5.17
N ASN A 94 1.28 14.66 -5.58
CA ASN A 94 0.84 14.45 -6.95
C ASN A 94 -0.06 15.62 -7.39
N PRO A 95 0.27 16.34 -8.48
CA PRO A 95 -0.53 17.47 -8.95
C PRO A 95 -1.95 17.07 -9.36
N ASN A 96 -2.15 15.83 -9.83
CA ASN A 96 -3.47 15.31 -10.21
C ASN A 96 -4.41 15.13 -9.01
N ASP A 97 -3.87 15.18 -7.80
CA ASP A 97 -4.64 15.03 -6.56
C ASP A 97 -5.16 16.36 -6.01
N ILE A 98 -4.86 17.51 -6.66
CA ILE A 98 -5.29 18.84 -6.22
C ILE A 98 -6.78 19.02 -6.50
N PRO A 99 -7.67 19.06 -5.47
CA PRO A 99 -9.10 19.23 -5.68
C PRO A 99 -9.45 20.59 -6.29
N ALA A 100 -10.58 20.65 -7.01
CA ALA A 100 -11.06 21.89 -7.63
C ALA A 100 -11.38 23.01 -6.62
N MET A 101 -11.66 22.67 -5.36
CA MET A 101 -11.93 23.62 -4.29
C MET A 101 -10.70 24.38 -3.80
N ILE A 102 -9.51 23.91 -4.10
CA ILE A 102 -8.26 24.58 -3.71
C ILE A 102 -8.08 25.83 -4.55
N THR A 103 -7.83 26.95 -3.89
CA THR A 103 -7.69 28.26 -4.55
C THR A 103 -6.25 28.60 -4.91
N HIS A 104 -5.30 28.22 -4.07
CA HIS A 104 -3.88 28.54 -4.23
C HIS A 104 -3.00 27.31 -4.01
N VAL A 105 -1.88 27.30 -4.69
CA VAL A 105 -0.83 26.28 -4.55
C VAL A 105 0.47 26.95 -4.15
N LEU A 106 1.13 26.42 -3.14
CA LEU A 106 2.49 26.78 -2.74
C LEU A 106 3.43 25.65 -3.17
N PRO A 107 4.13 25.76 -4.31
CA PRO A 107 5.04 24.73 -4.75
C PRO A 107 6.30 24.71 -3.87
N ILE A 108 6.78 23.50 -3.55
CA ILE A 108 8.02 23.29 -2.79
C ILE A 108 8.96 22.44 -3.63
N HIS A 109 10.17 22.94 -3.87
CA HIS A 109 11.21 22.26 -4.62
C HIS A 109 12.56 22.42 -3.91
N ASP A 110 13.31 21.35 -3.80
CA ASP A 110 14.62 21.31 -3.13
C ASP A 110 14.63 22.02 -1.76
N ARG A 111 13.62 21.74 -0.93
CA ARG A 111 13.42 22.34 0.41
C ARG A 111 13.20 23.87 0.39
N THR A 112 12.87 24.42 -0.76
CA THR A 112 12.60 25.85 -0.93
C THR A 112 11.16 26.06 -1.36
N CYS A 113 10.45 26.98 -0.71
CA CYS A 113 9.13 27.41 -1.14
C CYS A 113 9.28 28.34 -2.36
N LEU A 114 8.56 28.04 -3.44
CA LEU A 114 8.43 28.91 -4.59
C LEU A 114 7.30 29.93 -4.34
N PRO A 115 7.16 30.97 -5.16
CA PRO A 115 6.05 31.92 -5.04
C PRO A 115 4.70 31.20 -5.11
N PRO A 116 3.72 31.60 -4.27
CA PRO A 116 2.38 31.04 -4.34
C PRO A 116 1.70 31.43 -5.65
N LEU A 117 0.97 30.48 -6.23
CA LEU A 117 0.22 30.64 -7.48
C LEU A 117 -1.26 30.35 -7.21
N THR A 118 -2.14 30.87 -8.02
CA THR A 118 -3.51 30.36 -8.06
C THR A 118 -3.49 28.91 -8.57
N ARG A 119 -4.53 28.13 -8.24
CA ARG A 119 -4.64 26.76 -8.76
C ARG A 119 -4.63 26.73 -10.30
N GLU A 120 -5.29 27.69 -10.94
CA GLU A 120 -5.40 27.77 -12.40
C GLU A 120 -4.03 28.06 -13.03
N GLU A 121 -3.28 29.02 -12.51
CA GLU A 121 -1.91 29.32 -12.93
C GLU A 121 -1.02 28.08 -12.78
N PHE A 122 -1.05 27.43 -11.61
CA PHE A 122 -0.25 26.24 -11.37
C PHE A 122 -0.58 25.09 -12.34
N MET A 123 -1.87 24.79 -12.55
CA MET A 123 -2.30 23.69 -13.43
C MET A 123 -2.04 23.97 -14.92
N SER A 124 -1.91 25.23 -15.31
CA SER A 124 -1.57 25.62 -16.68
C SER A 124 -0.06 25.70 -16.95
N ASP A 125 0.75 25.81 -15.88
CA ASP A 125 2.22 25.90 -15.98
C ASP A 125 2.84 24.49 -16.11
N THR A 126 2.81 23.97 -17.33
CA THR A 126 3.34 22.64 -17.66
C THR A 126 4.84 22.53 -17.43
N GLU A 127 5.59 23.64 -17.58
CA GLU A 127 7.04 23.67 -17.35
C GLU A 127 7.36 23.57 -15.85
N LEU A 128 6.66 24.31 -15.02
CA LEU A 128 6.80 24.22 -13.57
C LEU A 128 6.41 22.83 -13.07
N ILE A 129 5.29 22.29 -13.56
CA ILE A 129 4.85 20.93 -13.20
C ILE A 129 5.91 19.89 -13.62
N ALA A 130 6.47 19.98 -14.82
CA ALA A 130 7.52 19.08 -15.27
C ALA A 130 8.80 19.20 -14.41
N ARG A 131 9.14 20.40 -13.94
CA ARG A 131 10.27 20.62 -13.04
C ARG A 131 10.03 20.08 -11.63
N LEU A 132 8.83 20.26 -11.09
CA LEU A 132 8.48 19.76 -9.73
C LEU A 132 8.24 18.25 -9.71
N PHE A 133 7.70 17.72 -10.78
CA PHE A 133 7.36 16.31 -10.96
C PHE A 133 8.02 15.81 -12.25
N PRO A 134 9.35 15.72 -12.28
CA PRO A 134 10.05 15.38 -13.51
C PRO A 134 9.50 14.07 -14.07
N THR A 135 9.03 14.18 -15.31
CA THR A 135 8.59 13.04 -16.12
C THR A 135 9.79 12.21 -16.63
N GLU A 136 11.00 12.65 -16.35
CA GLU A 136 12.26 12.02 -16.72
C GLU A 136 12.50 10.61 -16.16
N GLY A 137 11.44 9.99 -15.63
CA GLY A 137 11.42 8.55 -15.41
C GLY A 137 11.44 7.69 -16.68
N ILE A 138 11.40 8.28 -17.90
CA ILE A 138 11.65 7.52 -19.14
C ILE A 138 13.15 7.14 -19.21
N HIS A 139 14.04 8.06 -18.84
CA HIS A 139 15.46 7.74 -18.72
C HIS A 139 15.78 6.82 -17.53
N ALA A 140 15.03 6.96 -16.41
CA ALA A 140 15.14 6.02 -15.29
C ALA A 140 14.65 4.61 -15.67
N CYS A 141 13.65 4.47 -16.53
CA CYS A 141 13.24 3.17 -17.08
C CYS A 141 14.33 2.54 -17.96
N GLU A 142 15.05 3.35 -18.78
CA GLU A 142 16.18 2.86 -19.56
C GLU A 142 17.37 2.46 -18.66
N GLU A 143 17.64 3.22 -17.60
CA GLU A 143 18.65 2.88 -16.61
C GLU A 143 18.27 1.65 -15.78
N VAL A 144 17.01 1.53 -15.37
CA VAL A 144 16.52 0.34 -14.63
C VAL A 144 16.54 -0.89 -15.53
N GLY A 145 16.23 -0.76 -16.83
CA GLY A 145 16.35 -1.85 -17.81
C GLY A 145 17.78 -2.38 -17.98
N LYS A 146 18.80 -1.59 -17.62
CA LYS A 146 20.22 -1.98 -17.59
C LYS A 146 20.69 -2.52 -16.24
N VAL A 147 19.89 -2.37 -15.18
CA VAL A 147 20.26 -2.85 -13.84
C VAL A 147 20.07 -4.37 -13.78
N ARG A 148 21.16 -5.07 -13.50
CA ARG A 148 21.09 -6.51 -13.26
C ARG A 148 20.41 -6.74 -11.90
N LEU A 149 19.21 -7.32 -11.93
CA LEU A 149 18.53 -7.72 -10.70
C LEU A 149 19.29 -8.85 -10.02
N PRO A 150 19.40 -8.83 -8.67
CA PRO A 150 19.93 -9.96 -7.93
C PRO A 150 19.07 -11.21 -8.20
N VAL A 151 19.71 -12.31 -8.54
CA VAL A 151 19.07 -13.59 -8.81
C VAL A 151 19.73 -14.63 -7.93
N ASP A 152 18.94 -15.42 -7.24
CA ASP A 152 19.48 -16.59 -6.55
C ASP A 152 19.86 -17.67 -7.58
N MET A 153 21.16 -17.70 -7.93
CA MET A 153 21.71 -18.65 -8.89
C MET A 153 21.61 -20.11 -8.44
N ASN A 154 21.41 -20.33 -7.14
CA ASN A 154 21.27 -21.66 -6.55
C ASN A 154 19.80 -22.09 -6.47
N LYS A 155 18.85 -21.19 -6.78
CA LYS A 155 17.43 -21.51 -6.76
C LYS A 155 17.07 -22.33 -7.99
N ILE A 156 16.82 -23.61 -7.79
CA ILE A 156 16.22 -24.48 -8.81
C ILE A 156 14.83 -23.91 -9.11
N ALA A 157 14.57 -23.59 -10.38
CA ALA A 157 13.25 -23.14 -10.81
C ALA A 157 12.21 -24.15 -10.32
N SER A 158 11.31 -23.71 -9.45
CA SER A 158 10.29 -24.60 -8.93
C SER A 158 9.28 -24.87 -10.04
N LEU A 159 9.25 -26.10 -10.52
CA LEU A 159 8.28 -26.56 -11.51
C LEU A 159 6.93 -26.72 -10.81
N HIS A 160 6.05 -25.76 -10.99
CA HIS A 160 4.63 -25.85 -10.64
C HIS A 160 3.81 -25.25 -11.79
N GLU A 161 2.64 -25.79 -12.03
CA GLU A 161 1.74 -25.34 -13.08
C GLU A 161 0.78 -24.26 -12.53
N VAL A 162 0.22 -24.48 -11.35
CA VAL A 162 -0.73 -23.60 -10.68
C VAL A 162 -0.08 -22.98 -9.46
N THR A 163 0.04 -21.65 -9.45
CA THR A 163 0.57 -20.89 -8.30
C THR A 163 -0.47 -20.79 -7.18
N LEU A 164 -1.72 -20.53 -7.54
CA LEU A 164 -2.85 -20.41 -6.63
C LEU A 164 -4.10 -21.02 -7.26
N ARG A 165 -4.84 -21.83 -6.49
CA ARG A 165 -6.20 -22.22 -6.84
C ARG A 165 -7.07 -22.24 -5.59
N MET A 166 -8.18 -21.53 -5.67
CA MET A 166 -9.23 -21.43 -4.67
C MET A 166 -10.52 -22.00 -5.25
N GLU A 167 -11.18 -22.88 -4.49
CA GLU A 167 -12.42 -23.52 -4.89
C GLU A 167 -13.47 -23.32 -3.80
N HIS A 168 -14.55 -22.60 -4.13
CA HIS A 168 -15.69 -22.33 -3.25
C HIS A 168 -15.29 -21.71 -1.90
N VAL A 169 -14.30 -20.82 -1.90
CA VAL A 169 -13.73 -20.25 -0.67
C VAL A 169 -14.75 -19.37 0.02
N LYS A 170 -14.94 -19.62 1.31
CA LYS A 170 -15.86 -18.87 2.17
C LYS A 170 -15.17 -18.47 3.47
N ILE A 171 -15.18 -17.17 3.77
CA ILE A 171 -14.60 -16.63 4.99
C ILE A 171 -15.66 -15.88 5.80
N ARG A 172 -15.75 -16.20 7.07
CA ARG A 172 -16.68 -15.58 8.02
C ARG A 172 -15.97 -15.19 9.30
N TYR A 173 -16.35 -14.05 9.85
CA TYR A 173 -15.98 -13.59 11.19
C TYR A 173 -17.26 -13.30 11.98
N GLY A 174 -17.59 -14.17 12.93
CA GLY A 174 -18.87 -14.12 13.63
C GLY A 174 -20.06 -14.27 12.66
N SER A 175 -20.97 -13.30 12.66
CA SER A 175 -22.12 -13.27 11.74
C SER A 175 -21.79 -12.72 10.36
N ARG A 176 -20.66 -12.00 10.20
CA ARG A 176 -20.30 -11.31 8.95
C ARG A 176 -19.58 -12.26 8.00
N THR A 177 -20.10 -12.43 6.80
CA THR A 177 -19.42 -13.11 5.69
C THR A 177 -18.57 -12.10 4.92
N ILE A 178 -17.28 -12.37 4.78
CA ILE A 178 -16.33 -11.50 4.05
C ILE A 178 -16.13 -12.00 2.62
N LEU A 179 -15.89 -13.30 2.46
CA LEU A 179 -15.80 -13.95 1.15
C LEU A 179 -16.86 -15.03 1.07
N LYS A 180 -17.53 -15.12 -0.06
CA LYS A 180 -18.63 -16.06 -0.28
C LYS A 180 -18.45 -16.74 -1.63
N ASP A 181 -18.24 -18.06 -1.60
CA ASP A 181 -18.21 -18.91 -2.80
C ASP A 181 -17.27 -18.37 -3.89
N LEU A 182 -15.99 -18.16 -3.50
CA LEU A 182 -15.01 -17.54 -4.35
C LEU A 182 -14.13 -18.59 -5.01
N ASP A 183 -14.11 -18.56 -6.35
CA ASP A 183 -13.22 -19.36 -7.19
C ASP A 183 -12.18 -18.44 -7.85
N TRP A 184 -10.90 -18.82 -7.78
CA TRP A 184 -9.83 -18.09 -8.44
C TRP A 184 -8.66 -19.01 -8.71
N GLU A 185 -8.18 -19.02 -9.96
CA GLU A 185 -6.98 -19.76 -10.37
C GLU A 185 -5.95 -18.82 -10.98
N ILE A 186 -4.71 -18.96 -10.54
CA ILE A 186 -3.54 -18.24 -11.06
C ILE A 186 -2.51 -19.28 -11.48
N LYS A 187 -2.17 -19.31 -12.76
CA LYS A 187 -1.10 -20.16 -13.28
C LYS A 187 0.27 -19.56 -13.04
N ASN A 188 1.28 -20.43 -13.09
CA ASN A 188 2.66 -19.98 -12.96
C ASN A 188 3.03 -18.95 -14.02
N GLY A 189 3.62 -17.84 -13.60
CA GLY A 189 4.04 -16.75 -14.48
C GLY A 189 2.95 -15.74 -14.86
N GLU A 190 1.70 -15.89 -14.39
CA GLU A 190 0.64 -14.91 -14.64
C GLU A 190 0.77 -13.67 -13.76
N LYS A 191 0.28 -12.52 -14.26
CA LYS A 191 0.32 -11.22 -13.59
C LYS A 191 -1.10 -10.68 -13.45
N TRP A 192 -1.59 -10.67 -12.22
CA TRP A 192 -2.97 -10.32 -11.91
C TRP A 192 -3.08 -9.01 -11.14
N ALA A 193 -4.02 -8.16 -11.54
CA ALA A 193 -4.50 -7.07 -10.71
C ALA A 193 -5.71 -7.53 -9.91
N LEU A 194 -5.67 -7.30 -8.59
CA LEU A 194 -6.81 -7.53 -7.70
C LEU A 194 -7.48 -6.19 -7.37
N PHE A 195 -8.71 -6.02 -7.81
CA PHE A 195 -9.53 -4.84 -7.57
C PHE A 195 -10.68 -5.14 -6.59
N GLY A 196 -11.28 -4.09 -6.09
CA GLY A 196 -12.48 -4.11 -5.28
C GLY A 196 -12.54 -2.91 -4.32
N PRO A 197 -13.73 -2.52 -3.87
CA PRO A 197 -13.90 -1.40 -2.93
C PRO A 197 -13.26 -1.72 -1.57
N ASN A 198 -13.10 -0.68 -0.75
CA ASN A 198 -12.65 -0.86 0.63
C ASN A 198 -13.66 -1.72 1.41
N GLY A 199 -13.13 -2.69 2.15
CA GLY A 199 -13.95 -3.66 2.89
C GLY A 199 -14.53 -4.80 2.04
N ALA A 200 -14.14 -4.95 0.76
CA ALA A 200 -14.53 -6.10 -0.07
C ALA A 200 -13.81 -7.41 0.32
N GLY A 201 -12.80 -7.35 1.20
CA GLY A 201 -12.08 -8.54 1.63
C GLY A 201 -10.75 -8.78 0.94
N LYS A 202 -10.17 -7.80 0.21
CA LYS A 202 -8.87 -7.94 -0.46
C LYS A 202 -7.76 -8.41 0.50
N SER A 203 -7.54 -7.71 1.61
CA SER A 203 -6.52 -8.09 2.60
C SER A 203 -6.82 -9.46 3.25
N THR A 204 -8.10 -9.81 3.43
CA THR A 204 -8.51 -11.16 3.90
C THR A 204 -8.14 -12.22 2.89
N LEU A 205 -8.41 -11.99 1.60
CA LEU A 205 -8.04 -12.88 0.51
C LEU A 205 -6.51 -13.07 0.43
N LEU A 206 -5.75 -11.98 0.48
CA LEU A 206 -4.28 -12.03 0.48
C LEU A 206 -3.73 -12.76 1.71
N SER A 207 -4.35 -12.61 2.88
CA SER A 207 -3.94 -13.33 4.09
C SER A 207 -4.09 -14.85 3.99
N LEU A 208 -5.06 -15.35 3.19
CA LEU A 208 -5.17 -16.78 2.86
C LEU A 208 -4.00 -17.23 2.00
N VAL A 209 -3.65 -16.45 0.98
CA VAL A 209 -2.54 -16.77 0.05
C VAL A 209 -1.21 -16.74 0.77
N TYR A 210 -0.96 -15.72 1.60
CA TYR A 210 0.27 -15.59 2.37
C TYR A 210 0.34 -16.52 3.59
N ALA A 211 -0.67 -17.37 3.77
CA ALA A 211 -0.75 -18.39 4.82
C ALA A 211 -0.82 -17.86 6.26
N ASP A 212 -1.27 -16.62 6.46
CA ASP A 212 -1.46 -16.01 7.80
C ASP A 212 -2.86 -16.21 8.35
N ASN A 213 -3.82 -16.62 7.52
CA ASN A 213 -5.21 -16.81 7.94
C ASN A 213 -5.49 -18.30 8.25
N PRO A 214 -5.86 -18.64 9.49
CA PRO A 214 -6.13 -20.04 9.86
C PRO A 214 -7.34 -20.64 9.11
N GLN A 215 -8.27 -19.83 8.60
CA GLN A 215 -9.39 -20.33 7.79
C GLN A 215 -8.94 -20.90 6.44
N SER A 216 -7.66 -20.75 6.06
CA SER A 216 -7.08 -21.42 4.89
C SER A 216 -7.17 -22.94 4.98
N TYR A 217 -7.16 -23.50 6.18
CA TYR A 217 -7.30 -24.96 6.40
C TYR A 217 -8.75 -25.47 6.34
N ALA A 218 -9.72 -24.58 6.50
CA ALA A 218 -11.14 -24.90 6.40
C ALA A 218 -11.71 -24.74 4.99
N ASN A 219 -10.89 -24.30 4.05
CA ASN A 219 -11.27 -24.04 2.66
C ASN A 219 -10.43 -24.88 1.71
N THR A 220 -10.91 -25.07 0.49
CA THR A 220 -10.14 -25.76 -0.57
C THR A 220 -9.23 -24.72 -1.24
N LEU A 221 -7.96 -24.77 -0.86
CA LEU A 221 -6.91 -23.87 -1.32
C LEU A 221 -5.68 -24.69 -1.73
N TYR A 222 -5.15 -24.40 -2.92
CA TYR A 222 -3.88 -24.94 -3.40
C TYR A 222 -2.89 -23.81 -3.60
N LEU A 223 -1.67 -24.02 -3.17
CA LEU A 223 -0.52 -23.13 -3.39
C LEU A 223 0.62 -23.94 -3.99
N PHE A 224 1.10 -23.51 -5.14
CA PHE A 224 2.19 -24.18 -5.86
C PHE A 224 1.93 -25.69 -6.09
N ASP A 225 0.75 -26.02 -6.62
CA ASP A 225 0.20 -27.36 -6.86
C ASP A 225 -0.08 -28.19 -5.59
N ARG A 226 0.14 -27.66 -4.39
CA ARG A 226 -0.10 -28.40 -3.14
C ARG A 226 -1.35 -27.88 -2.42
N LYS A 227 -2.21 -28.82 -2.02
CA LYS A 227 -3.37 -28.48 -1.19
C LYS A 227 -2.93 -28.04 0.20
N ARG A 228 -3.51 -26.94 0.71
CA ARG A 228 -3.27 -26.49 2.09
C ARG A 228 -3.67 -27.56 3.10
N GLY A 229 -2.77 -27.81 4.08
CA GLY A 229 -2.97 -28.85 5.10
C GLY A 229 -2.55 -30.25 4.67
N SER A 230 -1.82 -30.41 3.56
CA SER A 230 -1.31 -31.70 3.12
C SER A 230 0.07 -32.07 3.72
N GLY A 231 0.52 -31.34 4.74
CA GLY A 231 1.77 -31.60 5.45
C GLY A 231 2.88 -30.58 5.21
N GLU A 232 2.62 -29.56 4.38
CA GLU A 232 3.55 -28.43 4.18
C GLU A 232 3.56 -27.51 5.41
N SER A 233 4.72 -26.95 5.73
CA SER A 233 4.81 -25.92 6.75
C SER A 233 4.44 -24.53 6.18
N ILE A 234 3.96 -23.63 7.05
CA ILE A 234 3.73 -22.21 6.70
C ILE A 234 5.01 -21.59 6.14
N TRP A 235 6.16 -21.95 6.68
CA TRP A 235 7.46 -21.44 6.28
C TRP A 235 7.88 -21.89 4.88
N ASP A 236 7.52 -23.10 4.47
CA ASP A 236 7.80 -23.60 3.11
C ASP A 236 7.04 -22.81 2.05
N ILE A 237 5.83 -22.35 2.40
CA ILE A 237 5.03 -21.47 1.55
C ILE A 237 5.61 -20.04 1.55
N LYS A 238 5.86 -19.49 2.74
CA LYS A 238 6.35 -18.12 2.88
C LYS A 238 7.70 -17.90 2.20
N LYS A 239 8.59 -18.87 2.20
CA LYS A 239 9.87 -18.81 1.45
C LYS A 239 9.69 -18.53 -0.03
N ARG A 240 8.54 -18.90 -0.61
CA ARG A 240 8.24 -18.74 -2.03
C ARG A 240 7.44 -17.50 -2.36
N ILE A 241 6.97 -16.76 -1.34
CA ILE A 241 6.09 -15.60 -1.50
C ILE A 241 6.76 -14.35 -0.98
N GLY A 242 6.98 -13.33 -1.84
CA GLY A 242 7.29 -11.96 -1.44
C GLY A 242 6.00 -11.21 -1.12
N TYR A 243 5.96 -10.47 -0.01
CA TYR A 243 4.75 -9.75 0.39
C TYR A 243 5.04 -8.35 0.90
N VAL A 244 4.26 -7.38 0.40
CA VAL A 244 4.20 -6.00 0.89
C VAL A 244 2.74 -5.60 1.06
N SER A 245 2.42 -4.95 2.19
CA SER A 245 1.13 -4.31 2.42
C SER A 245 1.31 -2.93 3.05
N PRO A 246 0.27 -2.06 2.98
CA PRO A 246 0.31 -0.73 3.58
C PRO A 246 0.56 -0.75 5.09
N GLU A 247 0.08 -1.79 5.77
CA GLU A 247 0.16 -1.91 7.21
C GLU A 247 1.51 -2.42 7.70
N MET A 248 2.37 -2.97 6.82
CA MET A 248 3.61 -3.60 7.25
C MET A 248 4.52 -2.65 8.06
N HIS A 249 4.58 -1.37 7.71
CA HIS A 249 5.39 -0.40 8.45
C HIS A 249 4.88 -0.17 9.88
N LEU A 250 3.60 -0.44 10.17
CA LEU A 250 3.02 -0.31 11.52
C LEU A 250 3.52 -1.41 12.47
N TYR A 251 3.98 -2.54 11.93
CA TYR A 251 4.49 -3.67 12.71
C TYR A 251 5.95 -3.53 13.07
N TYR A 252 6.73 -2.75 12.31
CA TYR A 252 8.14 -2.51 12.61
C TYR A 252 8.28 -1.40 13.66
N LYS A 253 8.18 -1.81 14.93
CA LYS A 253 8.31 -0.90 16.09
C LYS A 253 9.73 -0.78 16.60
N GLU A 254 10.60 -1.69 16.21
CA GLU A 254 12.00 -1.70 16.63
C GLU A 254 12.83 -0.77 15.74
N ASN A 255 13.68 0.01 16.39
CA ASN A 255 14.55 0.96 15.71
C ASN A 255 15.87 0.28 15.32
N VAL A 256 15.81 -0.51 14.24
CA VAL A 256 16.94 -1.28 13.71
C VAL A 256 17.45 -0.67 12.39
N PRO A 257 18.71 -0.93 12.00
CA PRO A 257 19.25 -0.51 10.71
C PRO A 257 18.40 -0.98 9.53
N THR A 258 18.29 -0.15 8.50
CA THR A 258 17.48 -0.43 7.30
C THR A 258 17.92 -1.73 6.60
N LEU A 259 19.20 -2.02 6.57
CA LEU A 259 19.72 -3.29 6.05
C LEU A 259 19.09 -4.51 6.76
N ASN A 260 18.90 -4.42 8.08
CA ASN A 260 18.26 -5.50 8.85
C ASN A 260 16.80 -5.67 8.50
N ILE A 261 16.09 -4.56 8.18
CA ILE A 261 14.70 -4.62 7.69
C ILE A 261 14.65 -5.37 6.37
N VAL A 262 15.50 -5.00 5.41
CA VAL A 262 15.56 -5.66 4.09
C VAL A 262 15.94 -7.13 4.25
N GLY A 263 16.99 -7.44 5.03
CA GLY A 263 17.43 -8.81 5.30
C GLY A 263 16.39 -9.68 6.01
N SER A 264 15.48 -9.09 6.82
CA SER A 264 14.40 -9.84 7.48
C SER A 264 13.46 -10.55 6.48
N GLY A 265 13.48 -10.14 5.20
CA GLY A 265 12.73 -10.76 4.13
C GLY A 265 13.13 -12.23 3.86
N PHE A 266 14.36 -12.63 4.14
CA PHE A 266 14.77 -14.02 4.04
C PHE A 266 14.09 -14.94 5.04
N PHE A 267 13.64 -14.40 6.17
CA PHE A 267 13.06 -15.15 7.29
C PHE A 267 11.55 -14.94 7.43
N ASP A 268 10.94 -14.06 6.63
CA ASP A 268 9.52 -13.67 6.70
C ASP A 268 9.06 -13.22 8.10
N SER A 269 10.00 -12.77 8.93
CA SER A 269 9.71 -12.26 10.26
C SER A 269 9.54 -10.74 10.24
N ILE A 270 8.69 -10.23 11.13
CA ILE A 270 8.64 -8.80 11.45
C ILE A 270 9.74 -8.55 12.47
N GLY A 271 10.79 -7.85 12.06
CA GLY A 271 12.04 -7.74 12.80
C GLY A 271 13.06 -8.83 12.46
N LEU A 272 14.33 -8.55 12.73
CA LEU A 272 15.43 -9.48 12.46
C LEU A 272 15.75 -10.30 13.71
N PHE A 273 15.06 -11.41 13.91
CA PHE A 273 15.33 -12.36 15.02
C PHE A 273 16.51 -13.29 14.74
N ARG A 274 16.98 -13.35 13.48
CA ARG A 274 18.16 -14.12 13.06
C ARG A 274 19.08 -13.18 12.27
N LYS A 275 20.38 -13.24 12.53
CA LYS A 275 21.35 -12.51 11.71
C LYS A 275 21.41 -13.09 10.31
N CYS A 276 21.47 -12.24 9.31
CA CYS A 276 21.81 -12.64 7.96
C CYS A 276 23.26 -13.17 7.93
N ASN A 277 23.52 -14.14 7.09
CA ASN A 277 24.88 -14.50 6.74
C ASN A 277 25.45 -13.48 5.73
N ALA A 278 26.75 -13.55 5.44
CA ALA A 278 27.43 -12.59 4.56
C ALA A 278 26.83 -12.56 3.13
N GLU A 279 26.39 -13.71 2.62
CA GLU A 279 25.76 -13.83 1.31
C GLU A 279 24.39 -13.14 1.30
N GLN A 280 23.56 -13.37 2.32
CA GLN A 280 22.25 -12.72 2.48
C GLN A 280 22.37 -11.20 2.65
N GLU A 281 23.38 -10.74 3.41
CA GLU A 281 23.67 -9.30 3.54
C GLU A 281 24.05 -8.68 2.19
N THR A 282 24.88 -9.38 1.41
CA THR A 282 25.25 -8.93 0.05
C THR A 282 24.03 -8.79 -0.83
N VAL A 283 23.16 -9.81 -0.89
CA VAL A 283 21.91 -9.76 -1.68
C VAL A 283 20.98 -8.65 -1.20
N ALA A 284 20.87 -8.46 0.13
CA ALA A 284 20.06 -7.36 0.67
C ALA A 284 20.60 -5.98 0.23
N LEU A 285 21.93 -5.79 0.27
CA LEU A 285 22.57 -4.56 -0.20
C LEU A 285 22.37 -4.34 -1.71
N GLU A 286 22.46 -5.39 -2.51
CA GLU A 286 22.20 -5.30 -3.96
C GLU A 286 20.76 -4.86 -4.23
N TRP A 287 19.76 -5.40 -3.53
CA TRP A 287 18.38 -4.95 -3.64
C TRP A 287 18.19 -3.51 -3.16
N MET A 288 18.86 -3.11 -2.08
CA MET A 288 18.86 -1.71 -1.64
C MET A 288 19.45 -0.78 -2.72
N LYS A 289 20.50 -1.21 -3.42
CA LYS A 289 21.10 -0.48 -4.54
C LYS A 289 20.14 -0.36 -5.72
N VAL A 290 19.46 -1.44 -6.09
CA VAL A 290 18.44 -1.45 -7.15
C VAL A 290 17.35 -0.41 -6.85
N PHE A 291 16.85 -0.35 -5.62
CA PHE A 291 15.87 0.65 -5.20
C PHE A 291 16.46 2.04 -4.92
N GLY A 292 17.79 2.22 -4.98
CA GLY A 292 18.45 3.51 -4.76
C GLY A 292 18.54 3.95 -3.30
N ILE A 293 18.43 3.02 -2.36
CA ILE A 293 18.44 3.27 -0.92
C ILE A 293 19.66 2.68 -0.21
N GLU A 294 20.73 2.30 -0.93
CA GLU A 294 21.96 1.74 -0.34
C GLU A 294 22.58 2.66 0.70
N HIS A 295 22.55 3.96 0.47
CA HIS A 295 23.06 4.99 1.38
C HIS A 295 22.34 5.03 2.74
N LEU A 296 21.19 4.36 2.86
CA LEU A 296 20.37 4.28 4.08
C LEU A 296 20.66 3.01 4.90
N LYS A 297 21.58 2.15 4.48
CA LYS A 297 21.81 0.81 5.07
C LYS A 297 21.98 0.81 6.59
N ASP A 298 22.73 1.79 7.10
CA ASP A 298 23.05 1.91 8.53
C ASP A 298 22.07 2.86 9.28
N ARG A 299 21.20 3.57 8.55
CA ARG A 299 20.19 4.44 9.17
C ARG A 299 19.09 3.61 9.82
N LEU A 300 18.63 4.09 10.96
CA LEU A 300 17.54 3.47 11.71
C LEU A 300 16.22 3.63 10.95
N PHE A 301 15.51 2.53 10.76
CA PHE A 301 14.29 2.49 9.91
C PHE A 301 13.23 3.50 10.31
N LEU A 302 12.99 3.69 11.60
CA LEU A 302 11.98 4.63 12.10
C LEU A 302 12.37 6.11 11.93
N THR A 303 13.63 6.41 11.58
CA THR A 303 14.09 7.77 11.28
C THR A 303 14.00 8.13 9.80
N LEU A 304 13.64 7.15 8.96
CA LEU A 304 13.47 7.34 7.53
C LEU A 304 12.15 8.06 7.23
N SER A 305 12.10 8.76 6.10
CA SER A 305 10.84 9.24 5.55
C SER A 305 9.90 8.08 5.19
N SER A 306 8.60 8.32 5.12
CA SER A 306 7.62 7.29 4.75
C SER A 306 7.90 6.65 3.38
N GLY A 307 8.40 7.43 2.41
CA GLY A 307 8.80 6.93 1.11
C GLY A 307 10.03 6.01 1.18
N GLU A 308 11.07 6.41 1.92
CA GLU A 308 12.26 5.57 2.13
C GLU A 308 11.93 4.27 2.86
N GLN A 309 11.05 4.32 3.87
CA GLN A 309 10.55 3.12 4.56
C GLN A 309 9.83 2.19 3.58
N ARG A 310 9.01 2.74 2.70
CA ARG A 310 8.28 1.97 1.69
C ARG A 310 9.22 1.29 0.71
N LEU A 311 10.24 1.98 0.21
CA LEU A 311 11.25 1.40 -0.67
C LEU A 311 12.03 0.27 0.01
N ALA A 312 12.35 0.42 1.30
CA ALA A 312 13.01 -0.64 2.08
C ALA A 312 12.11 -1.88 2.23
N LEU A 313 10.80 -1.70 2.48
CA LEU A 313 9.84 -2.80 2.55
C LEU A 313 9.60 -3.47 1.18
N LEU A 314 9.65 -2.69 0.09
CA LEU A 314 9.66 -3.25 -1.25
C LEU A 314 10.91 -4.11 -1.47
N ALA A 315 12.13 -3.58 -1.24
CA ALA A 315 13.36 -4.33 -1.36
C ALA A 315 13.31 -5.64 -0.54
N ARG A 316 12.78 -5.58 0.67
CA ARG A 316 12.57 -6.74 1.55
C ARG A 316 11.74 -7.85 0.88
N ALA A 317 10.72 -7.52 0.10
CA ALA A 317 9.87 -8.53 -0.54
C ALA A 317 10.60 -9.30 -1.66
N PHE A 318 11.64 -8.71 -2.24
CA PHE A 318 12.38 -9.29 -3.36
C PHE A 318 13.61 -10.11 -2.96
N VAL A 319 14.18 -9.93 -1.75
CA VAL A 319 15.49 -10.48 -1.35
C VAL A 319 15.61 -11.99 -1.48
N LYS A 320 14.53 -12.74 -1.33
CA LYS A 320 14.51 -14.20 -1.43
C LYS A 320 14.16 -14.72 -2.82
N ASP A 321 14.14 -13.85 -3.81
CA ASP A 321 13.78 -14.16 -5.20
C ASP A 321 12.48 -14.98 -5.32
N PRO A 322 11.34 -14.49 -4.82
CA PRO A 322 10.11 -15.26 -4.67
C PRO A 322 9.56 -15.79 -6.00
N ASP A 323 8.78 -16.87 -5.97
CA ASP A 323 8.03 -17.40 -7.12
C ASP A 323 6.74 -16.59 -7.33
N LEU A 324 6.08 -16.22 -6.22
CA LEU A 324 4.92 -15.34 -6.19
C LEU A 324 5.26 -14.06 -5.44
N ILE A 325 5.00 -12.91 -6.04
CA ILE A 325 5.09 -11.64 -5.34
C ILE A 325 3.69 -11.01 -5.22
N ILE A 326 3.34 -10.62 -4.00
CA ILE A 326 2.07 -9.98 -3.65
C ILE A 326 2.38 -8.56 -3.21
N LEU A 327 1.89 -7.60 -3.97
CA LEU A 327 2.13 -6.19 -3.75
C LEU A 327 0.79 -5.48 -3.52
N ASP A 328 0.50 -5.18 -2.26
CA ASP A 328 -0.71 -4.45 -1.86
C ASP A 328 -0.38 -2.97 -1.72
N GLU A 329 -0.87 -2.17 -2.66
CA GLU A 329 -0.62 -0.73 -2.81
C GLU A 329 0.89 -0.35 -2.70
N PRO A 330 1.77 -0.99 -3.46
CA PRO A 330 3.22 -0.86 -3.26
C PRO A 330 3.76 0.54 -3.56
N LEU A 331 3.14 1.28 -4.48
CA LEU A 331 3.59 2.60 -4.91
C LEU A 331 3.00 3.74 -4.06
N HIS A 332 2.15 3.39 -3.13
CA HIS A 332 1.44 4.33 -2.30
C HIS A 332 2.39 5.14 -1.41
N GLY A 333 2.26 6.49 -1.39
CA GLY A 333 3.12 7.37 -0.59
C GLY A 333 4.53 7.61 -1.16
N LEU A 334 4.85 7.08 -2.34
CA LEU A 334 6.05 7.42 -3.07
C LEU A 334 5.81 8.67 -3.93
N ASP A 335 6.85 9.47 -4.13
CA ASP A 335 6.86 10.52 -5.13
C ASP A 335 6.84 9.94 -6.55
N VAL A 336 6.58 10.78 -7.55
CA VAL A 336 6.39 10.34 -8.94
C VAL A 336 7.63 9.62 -9.50
N SER A 337 8.85 10.09 -9.17
CA SER A 337 10.09 9.48 -9.63
C SER A 337 10.27 8.08 -9.04
N ASN A 338 10.11 7.94 -7.73
CA ASN A 338 10.22 6.66 -7.04
C ASN A 338 9.09 5.69 -7.44
N LYS A 339 7.87 6.17 -7.74
CA LYS A 339 6.79 5.34 -8.30
C LYS A 339 7.19 4.70 -9.61
N LYS A 340 7.70 5.51 -10.56
CA LYS A 340 8.12 5.02 -11.88
C LYS A 340 9.28 4.03 -11.78
N LYS A 341 10.27 4.36 -10.95
CA LYS A 341 11.41 3.47 -10.71
C LYS A 341 10.97 2.13 -10.11
N ALA A 342 10.12 2.16 -9.09
CA ALA A 342 9.61 0.94 -8.45
C ALA A 342 8.75 0.12 -9.42
N ALA A 343 7.89 0.75 -10.24
CA ALA A 343 7.12 0.06 -11.27
C ALA A 343 8.02 -0.65 -12.28
N ALA A 344 9.06 0.03 -12.80
CA ALA A 344 10.01 -0.55 -13.73
C ALA A 344 10.79 -1.74 -13.13
N ILE A 345 11.17 -1.67 -11.85
CA ILE A 345 11.81 -2.79 -11.14
C ILE A 345 10.84 -3.97 -11.02
N ILE A 346 9.57 -3.73 -10.70
CA ILE A 346 8.54 -4.76 -10.61
C ILE A 346 8.35 -5.43 -11.98
N GLU A 347 8.24 -4.65 -13.05
CA GLU A 347 8.14 -5.16 -14.42
C GLU A 347 9.34 -6.03 -14.79
N GLN A 348 10.55 -5.53 -14.60
CA GLN A 348 11.77 -6.27 -14.90
C GLN A 348 11.89 -7.57 -14.08
N PHE A 349 11.41 -7.56 -12.82
CA PHE A 349 11.34 -8.77 -12.01
C PHE A 349 10.34 -9.77 -12.59
N CYS A 350 9.17 -9.30 -13.00
CA CYS A 350 8.07 -10.12 -13.52
C CYS A 350 8.32 -10.64 -14.94
N ASP A 351 9.21 -10.02 -15.73
CA ASP A 351 9.60 -10.51 -17.05
C ASP A 351 10.40 -11.81 -17.00
N ARG A 352 10.94 -12.15 -15.83
CA ARG A 352 11.66 -13.40 -15.66
C ARG A 352 10.69 -14.59 -15.67
N PRO A 353 11.10 -15.74 -16.28
CA PRO A 353 10.26 -16.95 -16.34
C PRO A 353 9.83 -17.43 -14.95
N GLY A 354 8.58 -17.84 -14.81
CA GLY A 354 8.05 -18.42 -13.59
C GLY A 354 7.79 -17.44 -12.44
N LYS A 355 7.86 -16.12 -12.70
CA LYS A 355 7.51 -15.09 -11.69
C LYS A 355 6.05 -14.72 -11.80
N THR A 356 5.29 -15.00 -10.77
CA THR A 356 3.86 -14.69 -10.67
C THR A 356 3.65 -13.42 -9.84
N LEU A 357 2.70 -12.57 -10.24
CA LEU A 357 2.38 -11.30 -9.56
C LEU A 357 0.90 -11.24 -9.19
N ILE A 358 0.61 -10.84 -7.95
CA ILE A 358 -0.67 -10.29 -7.53
C ILE A 358 -0.44 -8.84 -7.13
N TYR A 359 -1.04 -7.92 -7.86
CA TYR A 359 -0.89 -6.48 -7.64
C TYR A 359 -2.23 -5.86 -7.23
N VAL A 360 -2.26 -5.17 -6.10
CA VAL A 360 -3.46 -4.48 -5.61
C VAL A 360 -3.23 -2.98 -5.70
N THR A 361 -4.14 -2.28 -6.34
CA THR A 361 -4.15 -0.81 -6.36
C THR A 361 -5.57 -0.29 -6.54
N HIS A 362 -5.81 0.91 -6.02
CA HIS A 362 -7.01 1.68 -6.30
C HIS A 362 -6.88 2.56 -7.56
N TYR A 363 -5.66 2.65 -8.12
CA TYR A 363 -5.33 3.53 -9.23
C TYR A 363 -4.96 2.72 -10.48
N PRO A 364 -5.85 2.60 -11.48
CA PRO A 364 -5.56 1.83 -12.69
C PRO A 364 -4.31 2.29 -13.46
N HIS A 365 -3.97 3.58 -13.35
CA HIS A 365 -2.78 4.16 -13.99
C HIS A 365 -1.45 3.82 -13.28
N GLU A 366 -1.51 3.24 -12.09
CA GLU A 366 -0.33 2.75 -11.35
C GLU A 366 -0.03 1.27 -11.62
N LEU A 367 -0.83 0.61 -12.47
CA LEU A 367 -0.58 -0.78 -12.83
C LEU A 367 0.70 -0.89 -13.68
N PRO A 368 1.63 -1.78 -13.32
CA PRO A 368 2.75 -2.14 -14.18
C PRO A 368 2.26 -2.68 -15.52
N ALA A 369 2.99 -2.39 -16.61
CA ALA A 369 2.61 -2.80 -17.96
C ALA A 369 2.53 -4.33 -18.14
N CYS A 370 3.27 -5.08 -17.31
CA CYS A 370 3.25 -6.53 -17.31
C CYS A 370 1.94 -7.15 -16.82
N VAL A 371 1.05 -6.38 -16.17
CA VAL A 371 -0.23 -6.87 -15.62
C VAL A 371 -1.27 -6.95 -16.74
N ASP A 372 -1.67 -8.17 -17.10
CA ASP A 372 -2.57 -8.45 -18.21
C ASP A 372 -3.92 -9.04 -17.76
N LYS A 373 -4.04 -9.48 -16.52
CA LYS A 373 -5.23 -10.11 -15.97
C LYS A 373 -5.81 -9.33 -14.80
N ARG A 374 -7.14 -9.44 -14.62
CA ARG A 374 -7.85 -8.72 -13.55
C ARG A 374 -8.80 -9.65 -12.82
N PHE A 375 -8.84 -9.48 -11.51
CA PHE A 375 -9.81 -10.12 -10.63
C PHE A 375 -10.50 -9.05 -9.78
N GLU A 376 -11.82 -9.04 -9.78
CA GLU A 376 -12.60 -8.03 -9.07
C GLU A 376 -13.38 -8.67 -7.92
N LEU A 377 -13.13 -8.20 -6.70
CA LEU A 377 -13.88 -8.58 -5.52
C LEU A 377 -15.10 -7.69 -5.36
N VAL A 378 -16.26 -8.32 -5.25
CA VAL A 378 -17.53 -7.65 -4.95
C VAL A 378 -17.73 -7.64 -3.44
N LYS A 379 -18.15 -6.48 -2.90
CA LYS A 379 -18.51 -6.37 -1.49
C LYS A 379 -19.85 -7.07 -1.26
N HIS A 380 -19.84 -8.06 -0.38
CA HIS A 380 -21.08 -8.68 0.09
C HIS A 380 -21.64 -7.86 1.26
N SER A 381 -22.87 -7.43 1.12
CA SER A 381 -23.66 -6.72 2.16
C SER A 381 -24.03 -7.66 3.31
#